data_ac25c81552b60a849dd887ff5de860ce
#
_entry.id   ac25c81552b60a849dd887ff5de860ce
#
_cell.length_a   1.000
_cell.length_b   1.000
_cell.length_c   1.000
_cell.angle_alpha   90.00
_cell.angle_beta   90.00
_cell.angle_gamma   90.00
#
_symmetry.space_group_name_H-M   'P 1'
#
loop_
_entity.id
_entity.type
_entity.pdbx_description
1 polymer ?
#
loop_
_entity_poly.entity_id
_entity_poly.type
_entity_poly.pdbx_seq_one_letter_code
_entity_poly.pdbx_strand_id
1 'polypeptide(L)'
;MGEEEPVRWLLKIPALDSMIQIVPFLSSEADLLAYISRTTFVETFAPVNTPEDMAIFMEQQFTDELLKAEMGKPGYLHLLASYNGAPAGYLFLKKHSHPLLNQSAALEISRIYCLQAFQGKRVGKAMMEYALQYAKENDLPTVWLGVWKENAKALAFYTSFGFRIFGDTDFILGNDLQKDWLMYTMIK
;
A
#
# COMPACT_ATOMS: atom_id res chain seq x y z
N MET A 1 -36.03 7.55 4.49
CA MET A 1 -35.07 6.46 4.74
C MET A 1 -34.62 6.03 3.37
N GLY A 2 -33.52 6.59 2.89
CA GLY A 2 -32.91 6.26 1.61
C GLY A 2 -31.85 5.21 1.87
N GLU A 3 -32.05 4.03 1.31
CA GLU A 3 -31.00 3.03 1.22
C GLU A 3 -29.95 3.59 0.27
N GLU A 4 -28.77 3.93 0.81
CA GLU A 4 -27.60 4.19 -0.03
C GLU A 4 -27.21 2.87 -0.70
N GLU A 5 -27.43 2.80 -2.01
CA GLU A 5 -26.90 1.70 -2.83
C GLU A 5 -25.38 1.60 -2.60
N PRO A 6 -24.83 0.39 -2.39
CA PRO A 6 -23.38 0.22 -2.31
C PRO A 6 -22.76 0.66 -3.64
N VAL A 7 -21.96 1.68 -3.57
CA VAL A 7 -21.28 2.30 -4.73
C VAL A 7 -20.57 1.21 -5.52
N ARG A 8 -20.98 1.06 -6.79
CA ARG A 8 -20.59 0.04 -7.76
C ARG A 8 -19.14 0.26 -8.23
N TRP A 9 -18.16 0.06 -7.35
CA TRP A 9 -16.73 0.13 -7.67
C TRP A 9 -16.14 -1.27 -8.01
N LEU A 10 -16.94 -2.10 -8.67
CA LEU A 10 -16.39 -3.28 -9.32
C LEU A 10 -15.65 -2.83 -10.58
N LEU A 11 -14.40 -2.41 -10.41
CA LEU A 11 -13.46 -2.34 -11.51
C LEU A 11 -13.39 -3.71 -12.17
N LYS A 12 -13.92 -3.81 -13.40
CA LYS A 12 -13.63 -4.92 -14.28
C LYS A 12 -12.16 -4.80 -14.68
N ILE A 13 -11.25 -5.26 -13.81
CA ILE A 13 -9.90 -5.58 -14.26
C ILE A 13 -10.07 -6.72 -15.28
N PRO A 14 -9.58 -6.56 -16.52
CA PRO A 14 -9.61 -7.66 -17.48
C PRO A 14 -8.97 -8.87 -16.79
N ALA A 15 -9.55 -10.04 -16.99
CA ALA A 15 -9.12 -11.31 -16.42
C ALA A 15 -7.67 -11.63 -16.83
N LEU A 16 -6.71 -11.04 -16.14
CA LEU A 16 -5.33 -11.49 -16.08
C LEU A 16 -5.24 -12.43 -14.89
N ASP A 17 -5.24 -13.71 -15.19
CA ASP A 17 -5.20 -14.82 -14.23
C ASP A 17 -6.32 -14.79 -13.17
N SER A 18 -7.26 -15.71 -13.30
CA SER A 18 -8.30 -16.01 -12.30
C SER A 18 -7.76 -16.34 -10.90
N MET A 19 -6.44 -16.28 -10.72
CA MET A 19 -5.72 -16.62 -9.50
C MET A 19 -5.49 -15.43 -8.56
N ILE A 20 -5.42 -14.18 -9.06
CA ILE A 20 -5.21 -12.98 -8.22
C ILE A 20 -6.47 -12.13 -8.24
N GLN A 21 -6.97 -11.81 -7.06
CA GLN A 21 -8.10 -10.89 -6.87
C GLN A 21 -7.68 -9.75 -5.95
N ILE A 22 -8.12 -8.52 -6.26
CA ILE A 22 -7.89 -7.35 -5.42
C ILE A 22 -9.25 -6.73 -5.14
N VAL A 23 -9.63 -6.70 -3.87
CA VAL A 23 -10.95 -6.23 -3.43
C VAL A 23 -10.80 -5.32 -2.19
N PRO A 24 -11.70 -4.35 -2.00
CA PRO A 24 -11.72 -3.58 -0.76
C PRO A 24 -11.92 -4.48 0.46
N PHE A 25 -11.20 -4.19 1.55
CA PHE A 25 -11.49 -4.79 2.85
C PHE A 25 -12.87 -4.37 3.32
N LEU A 26 -13.63 -5.32 3.85
CA LEU A 26 -14.87 -5.05 4.58
C LEU A 26 -14.54 -4.58 6.01
N SER A 27 -15.40 -3.77 6.60
CA SER A 27 -15.22 -3.34 8.00
C SER A 27 -15.15 -4.52 8.98
N SER A 28 -15.80 -5.63 8.66
CA SER A 28 -15.73 -6.88 9.42
C SER A 28 -14.41 -7.62 9.30
N GLU A 29 -13.53 -7.22 8.37
CA GLU A 29 -12.23 -7.87 8.11
C GLU A 29 -11.05 -7.10 8.73
N ALA A 30 -11.32 -6.20 9.69
CA ALA A 30 -10.30 -5.41 10.36
C ALA A 30 -9.21 -6.26 11.02
N ASP A 31 -9.58 -7.41 11.59
CA ASP A 31 -8.61 -8.33 12.20
C ASP A 31 -7.72 -8.99 11.14
N LEU A 32 -8.25 -9.29 9.95
CA LEU A 32 -7.45 -9.79 8.83
C LEU A 32 -6.49 -8.70 8.32
N LEU A 33 -6.95 -7.45 8.21
CA LEU A 33 -6.10 -6.32 7.85
C LEU A 33 -4.96 -6.15 8.85
N ALA A 34 -5.26 -6.21 10.14
CA ALA A 34 -4.26 -6.12 11.20
C ALA A 34 -3.23 -7.25 11.12
N TYR A 35 -3.70 -8.48 10.96
CA TYR A 35 -2.83 -9.66 10.82
C TYR A 35 -1.88 -9.52 9.62
N ILE A 36 -2.43 -9.25 8.42
CA ILE A 36 -1.61 -9.20 7.19
C ILE A 36 -0.65 -7.99 7.20
N SER A 37 -1.07 -6.86 7.76
CA SER A 37 -0.22 -5.67 7.88
C SER A 37 0.99 -5.92 8.77
N ARG A 38 0.76 -6.49 9.95
CA ARG A 38 1.83 -6.84 10.91
C ARG A 38 2.76 -7.89 10.36
N THR A 39 2.20 -8.97 9.81
CA THR A 39 3.00 -10.10 9.28
C THR A 39 3.92 -9.62 8.16
N THR A 40 3.39 -8.91 7.17
CA THR A 40 4.19 -8.45 6.03
C THR A 40 5.24 -7.40 6.42
N PHE A 41 4.94 -6.55 7.39
CA PHE A 41 5.90 -5.60 7.92
C PHE A 41 7.06 -6.29 8.65
N VAL A 42 6.75 -7.25 9.52
CA VAL A 42 7.75 -8.06 10.23
C VAL A 42 8.60 -8.87 9.24
N GLU A 43 7.98 -9.55 8.26
CA GLU A 43 8.71 -10.29 7.22
C GLU A 43 9.68 -9.41 6.44
N THR A 44 9.35 -8.13 6.26
CA THR A 44 10.15 -7.20 5.45
C THR A 44 11.28 -6.57 6.27
N PHE A 45 11.02 -6.13 7.49
CA PHE A 45 11.89 -5.23 8.23
C PHE A 45 12.60 -5.87 9.44
N ALA A 46 12.07 -6.96 10.02
CA ALA A 46 12.72 -7.60 11.17
C ALA A 46 14.15 -8.12 10.88
N PRO A 47 14.49 -8.59 9.66
CA PRO A 47 15.86 -9.04 9.37
C PRO A 47 16.93 -7.94 9.45
N VAL A 48 16.54 -6.66 9.38
CA VAL A 48 17.45 -5.50 9.27
C VAL A 48 17.25 -4.46 10.37
N ASN A 49 16.35 -4.71 11.33
CA ASN A 49 16.07 -3.83 12.46
C ASN A 49 16.16 -4.59 13.78
N THR A 50 16.38 -3.85 14.88
CA THR A 50 16.41 -4.48 16.20
C THR A 50 15.01 -4.91 16.65
N PRO A 51 14.89 -5.97 17.47
CA PRO A 51 13.60 -6.36 18.03
C PRO A 51 12.92 -5.26 18.85
N GLU A 52 13.71 -4.41 19.52
CA GLU A 52 13.22 -3.28 20.32
C GLU A 52 12.57 -2.22 19.43
N ASP A 53 13.25 -1.78 18.37
CA ASP A 53 12.73 -0.77 17.44
C ASP A 53 11.49 -1.28 16.72
N MET A 54 11.50 -2.57 16.31
CA MET A 54 10.32 -3.23 15.72
C MET A 54 9.14 -3.23 16.69
N ALA A 55 9.33 -3.53 17.98
CA ALA A 55 8.25 -3.55 18.96
C ALA A 55 7.65 -2.15 19.13
N ILE A 56 8.49 -1.14 19.32
CA ILE A 56 8.06 0.27 19.45
C ILE A 56 7.25 0.69 18.21
N PHE A 57 7.76 0.41 17.02
CA PHE A 57 7.09 0.80 15.77
C PHE A 57 5.74 0.09 15.60
N MET A 58 5.67 -1.21 15.93
CA MET A 58 4.42 -1.97 15.86
C MET A 58 3.35 -1.42 16.81
N GLU A 59 3.71 -1.02 18.01
CA GLU A 59 2.81 -0.37 18.97
C GLU A 59 2.33 1.01 18.49
N GLN A 60 3.17 1.75 17.78
CA GLN A 60 2.84 3.09 17.31
C GLN A 60 2.03 3.11 16.02
N GLN A 61 2.18 2.11 15.13
CA GLN A 61 1.65 2.18 13.76
C GLN A 61 0.67 1.07 13.40
N PHE A 62 0.64 -0.04 14.17
CA PHE A 62 -0.12 -1.24 13.82
C PHE A 62 -1.02 -1.77 14.94
N THR A 63 -1.48 -0.90 15.85
CA THR A 63 -2.53 -1.31 16.80
C THR A 63 -3.86 -1.54 16.08
N ASP A 64 -4.72 -2.37 16.65
CA ASP A 64 -6.04 -2.63 16.09
C ASP A 64 -6.87 -1.34 15.98
N GLU A 65 -6.76 -0.46 16.99
CA GLU A 65 -7.46 0.83 17.03
C GLU A 65 -7.02 1.74 15.88
N LEU A 66 -5.71 1.85 15.63
CA LEU A 66 -5.18 2.68 14.54
C LEU A 66 -5.62 2.15 13.18
N LEU A 67 -5.49 0.84 12.94
CA LEU A 67 -5.87 0.23 11.68
C LEU A 67 -7.39 0.33 11.43
N LYS A 68 -8.21 0.09 12.46
CA LYS A 68 -9.66 0.29 12.39
C LYS A 68 -10.02 1.75 12.13
N ALA A 69 -9.32 2.69 12.76
CA ALA A 69 -9.52 4.12 12.56
C ALA A 69 -9.10 4.60 11.16
N GLU A 70 -8.17 3.94 10.48
CA GLU A 70 -7.82 4.21 9.08
C GLU A 70 -8.89 3.71 8.11
N MET A 71 -9.56 2.60 8.43
CA MET A 71 -10.63 2.06 7.57
C MET A 71 -11.82 3.01 7.49
N GLY A 72 -12.32 3.21 6.30
CA GLY A 72 -13.50 4.07 6.08
C GLY A 72 -13.25 5.57 6.14
N LYS A 73 -12.02 6.03 6.38
CA LYS A 73 -11.70 7.47 6.25
C LYS A 73 -11.88 7.94 4.81
N PRO A 74 -12.50 9.10 4.59
CA PRO A 74 -12.61 9.67 3.24
C PRO A 74 -11.24 9.79 2.57
N GLY A 75 -11.14 9.30 1.35
CA GLY A 75 -9.88 9.30 0.58
C GLY A 75 -8.91 8.17 0.92
N TYR A 76 -9.23 7.28 1.87
CA TYR A 76 -8.44 6.11 2.24
C TYR A 76 -9.07 4.84 1.67
N LEU A 77 -8.26 3.96 1.10
CA LEU A 77 -8.71 2.72 0.51
C LEU A 77 -7.76 1.58 0.86
N HIS A 78 -8.24 0.63 1.66
CA HIS A 78 -7.53 -0.61 2.00
C HIS A 78 -8.04 -1.73 1.10
N LEU A 79 -7.12 -2.45 0.48
CA LEU A 79 -7.41 -3.50 -0.50
C LEU A 79 -6.68 -4.79 -0.12
N LEU A 80 -7.43 -5.88 -0.07
CA LEU A 80 -6.89 -7.23 0.08
C LEU A 80 -6.50 -7.77 -1.31
N ALA A 81 -5.28 -8.25 -1.42
CA ALA A 81 -4.85 -9.05 -2.56
C ALA A 81 -4.88 -10.54 -2.17
N SER A 82 -5.64 -11.33 -2.91
CA SER A 82 -5.73 -12.79 -2.73
C SER A 82 -5.09 -13.53 -3.90
N TYR A 83 -4.49 -14.68 -3.62
CA TYR A 83 -3.97 -15.62 -4.63
C TYR A 83 -4.63 -16.97 -4.43
N ASN A 84 -5.37 -17.46 -5.43
CA ASN A 84 -6.21 -18.68 -5.35
C ASN A 84 -7.14 -18.68 -4.11
N GLY A 85 -7.74 -17.55 -3.81
CA GLY A 85 -8.64 -17.38 -2.67
C GLY A 85 -7.95 -17.24 -1.31
N ALA A 86 -6.63 -17.39 -1.21
CA ALA A 86 -5.89 -17.17 0.04
C ALA A 86 -5.38 -15.72 0.13
N PRO A 87 -5.46 -15.05 1.29
CA PRO A 87 -4.85 -13.75 1.52
C PRO A 87 -3.35 -13.78 1.20
N ALA A 88 -2.89 -12.88 0.34
CA ALA A 88 -1.53 -12.90 -0.20
C ALA A 88 -0.77 -11.58 -0.03
N GLY A 89 -1.49 -10.49 0.18
CA GLY A 89 -0.90 -9.17 0.36
C GLY A 89 -1.97 -8.11 0.58
N TYR A 90 -1.55 -6.87 0.77
CA TYR A 90 -2.48 -5.75 0.86
C TYR A 90 -1.91 -4.48 0.27
N LEU A 91 -2.81 -3.59 -0.12
CA LEU A 91 -2.52 -2.29 -0.69
C LEU A 91 -3.30 -1.23 0.10
N PHE A 92 -2.63 -0.18 0.56
CA PHE A 92 -3.26 0.97 1.17
C PHE A 92 -2.98 2.22 0.36
N LEU A 93 -4.04 2.82 -0.15
CA LEU A 93 -4.05 4.02 -0.98
C LEU A 93 -4.64 5.20 -0.22
N LYS A 94 -4.08 6.39 -0.43
CA LYS A 94 -4.62 7.65 0.08
C LYS A 94 -4.73 8.67 -1.05
N LYS A 95 -5.85 9.36 -1.16
CA LYS A 95 -5.95 10.56 -2.01
C LYS A 95 -5.25 11.71 -1.29
N HIS A 96 -3.96 11.80 -1.48
CA HIS A 96 -3.09 12.75 -0.78
C HIS A 96 -1.95 13.20 -1.69
N SER A 97 -1.74 14.51 -1.81
CA SER A 97 -0.64 15.09 -2.56
C SER A 97 0.50 15.48 -1.64
N HIS A 98 1.72 15.10 -2.02
CA HIS A 98 2.92 15.51 -1.28
C HIS A 98 3.28 16.97 -1.61
N PRO A 99 3.65 17.82 -0.60
CA PRO A 99 3.97 19.23 -0.84
C PRO A 99 5.03 19.48 -1.91
N LEU A 100 6.04 18.61 -2.01
CA LEU A 100 7.10 18.73 -3.01
C LEU A 100 6.66 18.43 -4.45
N LEU A 101 5.50 17.81 -4.65
CA LEU A 101 5.00 17.51 -6.01
C LEU A 101 4.38 18.72 -6.71
N ASN A 102 4.07 19.77 -5.96
CA ASN A 102 3.41 20.96 -6.47
C ASN A 102 2.16 20.67 -7.32
N GLN A 103 1.37 19.67 -6.89
CA GLN A 103 0.16 19.20 -7.56
C GLN A 103 -1.03 19.20 -6.60
N SER A 104 -2.21 19.58 -7.11
CA SER A 104 -3.44 19.67 -6.30
C SER A 104 -4.07 18.31 -5.99
N ALA A 105 -3.80 17.30 -6.81
CA ALA A 105 -4.37 15.96 -6.67
C ALA A 105 -3.33 14.88 -7.00
N ALA A 106 -3.17 13.93 -6.10
CA ALA A 106 -2.30 12.78 -6.29
C ALA A 106 -2.81 11.58 -5.49
N LEU A 107 -2.34 10.40 -5.84
CA LEU A 107 -2.54 9.16 -5.10
C LEU A 107 -1.24 8.78 -4.39
N GLU A 108 -1.29 8.62 -3.10
CA GLU A 108 -0.24 8.01 -2.30
C GLU A 108 -0.45 6.49 -2.23
N ILE A 109 0.57 5.71 -2.60
CA ILE A 109 0.66 4.31 -2.21
C ILE A 109 1.33 4.30 -0.84
N SER A 110 0.52 4.34 0.22
CA SER A 110 1.01 4.40 1.60
C SER A 110 1.60 3.08 2.07
N ARG A 111 1.00 1.95 1.63
CA ARG A 111 1.52 0.61 1.91
C ARG A 111 1.22 -0.32 0.72
N ILE A 112 2.20 -1.10 0.29
CA ILE A 112 2.06 -2.18 -0.69
C ILE A 112 2.94 -3.34 -0.27
N TYR A 113 2.34 -4.37 0.29
CA TYR A 113 3.06 -5.50 0.85
C TYR A 113 2.48 -6.83 0.38
N CYS A 114 3.38 -7.78 0.14
CA CYS A 114 3.05 -9.15 -0.23
C CYS A 114 3.69 -10.10 0.77
N LEU A 115 2.92 -11.02 1.34
CA LEU A 115 3.41 -12.08 2.20
C LEU A 115 4.54 -12.85 1.49
N GLN A 116 5.59 -13.19 2.22
CA GLN A 116 6.79 -13.84 1.68
C GLN A 116 6.45 -15.12 0.90
N ALA A 117 5.49 -15.91 1.38
CA ALA A 117 5.01 -17.14 0.73
C ALA A 117 4.38 -16.91 -0.67
N PHE A 118 3.98 -15.68 -0.99
CA PHE A 118 3.36 -15.31 -2.26
C PHE A 118 4.25 -14.40 -3.13
N GLN A 119 5.47 -14.09 -2.68
CA GLN A 119 6.42 -13.35 -3.51
C GLN A 119 6.80 -14.17 -4.75
N GLY A 120 7.12 -13.49 -5.85
CA GLY A 120 7.38 -14.16 -7.14
C GLY A 120 6.13 -14.60 -7.92
N LYS A 121 4.94 -14.59 -7.28
CA LYS A 121 3.66 -14.99 -7.90
C LYS A 121 2.90 -13.82 -8.55
N ARG A 122 3.56 -12.71 -8.85
CA ARG A 122 3.00 -11.49 -9.48
C ARG A 122 1.96 -10.71 -8.65
N VAL A 123 1.74 -11.05 -7.38
CA VAL A 123 0.79 -10.35 -6.51
C VAL A 123 1.14 -8.86 -6.38
N GLY A 124 2.40 -8.52 -6.11
CA GLY A 124 2.86 -7.13 -6.04
C GLY A 124 2.65 -6.38 -7.35
N LYS A 125 2.89 -7.04 -8.50
CA LYS A 125 2.61 -6.47 -9.83
C LYS A 125 1.14 -6.13 -10.00
N ALA A 126 0.24 -7.05 -9.68
CA ALA A 126 -1.20 -6.84 -9.77
C ALA A 126 -1.68 -5.69 -8.87
N MET A 127 -1.15 -5.59 -7.63
CA MET A 127 -1.46 -4.47 -6.73
C MET A 127 -0.99 -3.13 -7.29
N MET A 128 0.21 -3.06 -7.89
CA MET A 128 0.70 -1.84 -8.53
C MET A 128 -0.14 -1.45 -9.74
N GLU A 129 -0.45 -2.39 -10.62
CA GLU A 129 -1.32 -2.17 -11.78
C GLU A 129 -2.71 -1.66 -11.35
N TYR A 130 -3.25 -2.21 -10.26
CA TYR A 130 -4.50 -1.73 -9.66
C TYR A 130 -4.37 -0.26 -9.21
N ALA A 131 -3.30 0.09 -8.48
CA ALA A 131 -3.11 1.46 -8.00
C ALA A 131 -3.01 2.47 -9.15
N LEU A 132 -2.27 2.14 -10.22
CA LEU A 132 -2.14 3.00 -11.39
C LEU A 132 -3.48 3.15 -12.14
N GLN A 133 -4.22 2.06 -12.29
CA GLN A 133 -5.54 2.08 -12.92
C GLN A 133 -6.55 2.87 -12.08
N TYR A 134 -6.55 2.68 -10.74
CA TYR A 134 -7.37 3.46 -9.83
C TYR A 134 -7.09 4.96 -9.92
N ALA A 135 -5.82 5.36 -10.00
CA ALA A 135 -5.44 6.75 -10.18
C ALA A 135 -5.99 7.32 -11.49
N LYS A 136 -5.88 6.58 -12.60
CA LYS A 136 -6.41 6.96 -13.91
C LYS A 136 -7.94 7.16 -13.88
N GLU A 137 -8.67 6.24 -13.29
CA GLU A 137 -10.14 6.27 -13.23
C GLU A 137 -10.69 7.34 -12.28
N ASN A 138 -9.85 7.85 -11.38
CA ASN A 138 -10.22 8.92 -10.45
C ASN A 138 -9.60 10.28 -10.80
N ASP A 139 -9.08 10.45 -12.02
CA ASP A 139 -8.46 11.70 -12.50
C ASP A 139 -7.31 12.18 -11.59
N LEU A 140 -6.53 11.27 -11.03
CA LEU A 140 -5.36 11.55 -10.21
C LEU A 140 -4.10 11.46 -11.09
N PRO A 141 -3.55 12.60 -11.53
CA PRO A 141 -2.49 12.60 -12.55
C PRO A 141 -1.16 12.05 -12.08
N THR A 142 -0.98 11.91 -10.78
CA THR A 142 0.30 11.49 -10.17
C THR A 142 0.05 10.42 -9.12
N VAL A 143 0.90 9.39 -9.13
CA VAL A 143 1.00 8.40 -8.07
C VAL A 143 2.38 8.53 -7.43
N TRP A 144 2.44 8.55 -6.09
CA TRP A 144 3.69 8.68 -5.35
C TRP A 144 3.74 7.72 -4.14
N LEU A 145 4.95 7.51 -3.63
CA LEU A 145 5.21 6.65 -2.48
C LEU A 145 6.53 7.04 -1.79
N GLY A 146 6.67 6.60 -0.54
CA GLY A 146 7.95 6.53 0.16
C GLY A 146 8.51 5.11 0.11
N VAL A 147 9.84 4.98 0.04
CA VAL A 147 10.52 3.69 0.07
C VAL A 147 11.87 3.82 0.77
N TRP A 148 12.14 2.94 1.71
CA TRP A 148 13.42 2.89 2.41
C TRP A 148 14.60 2.83 1.44
N LYS A 149 15.61 3.70 1.65
CA LYS A 149 16.75 3.86 0.72
C LYS A 149 17.54 2.57 0.50
N GLU A 150 17.59 1.70 1.51
CA GLU A 150 18.32 0.43 1.45
C GLU A 150 17.49 -0.72 0.87
N ASN A 151 16.20 -0.51 0.56
CA ASN A 151 15.35 -1.53 -0.04
C ASN A 151 15.54 -1.62 -1.56
N ALA A 152 16.71 -2.14 -1.99
CA ALA A 152 17.06 -2.27 -3.39
C ALA A 152 16.03 -3.04 -4.23
N LYS A 153 15.38 -4.07 -3.63
CA LYS A 153 14.35 -4.86 -4.30
C LYS A 153 13.11 -4.02 -4.62
N ALA A 154 12.64 -3.24 -3.65
CA ALA A 154 11.48 -2.36 -3.85
C ALA A 154 11.81 -1.21 -4.82
N LEU A 155 13.01 -0.62 -4.71
CA LEU A 155 13.47 0.42 -5.63
C LEU A 155 13.48 -0.07 -7.09
N ALA A 156 14.02 -1.26 -7.35
CA ALA A 156 14.02 -1.86 -8.69
C ALA A 156 12.57 -2.12 -9.17
N PHE A 157 11.70 -2.61 -8.28
CA PHE A 157 10.29 -2.85 -8.58
C PHE A 157 9.59 -1.55 -8.99
N TYR A 158 9.67 -0.48 -8.20
CA TYR A 158 9.01 0.79 -8.53
C TYR A 158 9.59 1.44 -9.78
N THR A 159 10.91 1.39 -9.96
CA THR A 159 11.56 1.89 -11.18
C THR A 159 11.05 1.17 -12.43
N SER A 160 10.75 -0.13 -12.36
CA SER A 160 10.19 -0.90 -13.49
C SER A 160 8.80 -0.42 -13.91
N PHE A 161 8.05 0.26 -13.02
CA PHE A 161 6.77 0.92 -13.30
C PHE A 161 6.90 2.42 -13.65
N GLY A 162 8.13 2.89 -13.88
CA GLY A 162 8.38 4.28 -14.29
C GLY A 162 8.43 5.28 -13.15
N PHE A 163 8.47 4.82 -11.89
CA PHE A 163 8.67 5.73 -10.76
C PHE A 163 10.08 6.33 -10.77
N ARG A 164 10.16 7.61 -10.42
CA ARG A 164 11.40 8.39 -10.33
C ARG A 164 11.48 9.09 -8.98
N ILE A 165 12.68 9.25 -8.46
CA ILE A 165 12.93 9.98 -7.21
C ILE A 165 12.64 11.46 -7.43
N PHE A 166 11.96 12.11 -6.46
CA PHE A 166 11.72 13.55 -6.44
C PHE A 166 12.13 14.22 -5.11
N GLY A 167 12.54 13.43 -4.12
CA GLY A 167 13.00 13.91 -2.82
C GLY A 167 13.33 12.77 -1.89
N ASP A 168 13.54 13.11 -0.64
CA ASP A 168 13.68 12.16 0.46
C ASP A 168 12.97 12.68 1.72
N THR A 169 12.78 11.80 2.68
CA THR A 169 12.20 12.13 3.98
C THR A 169 12.82 11.27 5.07
N ASP A 170 12.75 11.77 6.30
CA ASP A 170 13.08 10.98 7.46
C ASP A 170 11.96 9.98 7.77
N PHE A 171 12.35 8.76 8.14
CA PHE A 171 11.47 7.72 8.60
C PHE A 171 11.98 7.17 9.92
N ILE A 172 11.17 7.25 10.97
CA ILE A 172 11.55 6.80 12.31
C ILE A 172 10.94 5.41 12.53
N LEU A 173 11.80 4.40 12.71
CA LEU A 173 11.41 3.05 13.05
C LEU A 173 11.87 2.77 14.49
N GLY A 174 10.94 2.85 15.46
CA GLY A 174 11.30 2.80 16.86
C GLY A 174 12.19 3.99 17.26
N ASN A 175 13.43 3.74 17.62
CA ASN A 175 14.44 4.75 17.94
C ASN A 175 15.42 5.00 16.78
N ASP A 176 15.32 4.23 15.69
CA ASP A 176 16.22 4.32 14.55
C ASP A 176 15.72 5.34 13.51
N LEU A 177 16.56 6.33 13.20
CA LEU A 177 16.31 7.34 12.19
C LEU A 177 16.80 6.84 10.84
N GLN A 178 15.89 6.43 9.99
CA GLN A 178 16.14 5.97 8.63
C GLN A 178 15.78 7.05 7.59
N LYS A 179 16.05 6.78 6.34
CA LYS A 179 15.73 7.67 5.23
C LYS A 179 14.97 6.92 4.14
N ASP A 180 13.87 7.53 3.69
CA ASP A 180 13.11 7.06 2.56
C ASP A 180 13.37 7.94 1.32
N TRP A 181 13.46 7.32 0.14
CA TRP A 181 13.26 8.02 -1.11
C TRP A 181 11.78 8.28 -1.33
N LEU A 182 11.45 9.51 -1.73
CA LEU A 182 10.14 9.84 -2.27
C LEU A 182 10.17 9.62 -3.78
N MET A 183 9.29 8.75 -4.29
CA MET A 183 9.22 8.40 -5.71
C MET A 183 7.82 8.70 -6.27
N TYR A 184 7.74 9.09 -7.54
CA TYR A 184 6.49 9.34 -8.23
C TYR A 184 6.50 8.85 -9.68
N THR A 185 5.31 8.64 -10.23
CA THR A 185 5.07 8.44 -11.68
C THR A 185 3.84 9.23 -12.12
N MET A 186 3.83 9.63 -13.41
CA MET A 186 2.68 10.32 -14.01
C MET A 186 1.75 9.30 -14.68
N ILE A 187 0.45 9.49 -14.48
CA ILE A 187 -0.57 8.70 -15.17
C ILE A 187 -0.76 9.23 -16.58
N LYS A 188 -0.78 8.31 -17.55
CA LYS A 188 -0.94 8.62 -18.99
C LYS A 188 -2.36 8.31 -19.46
#